data_5bfcac4dbc66edddf32ce942bd50901f
#
_entry.id   5bfcac4dbc66edddf32ce942bd50901f
#
_cell.length_a   1.000
_cell.length_b   1.000
_cell.length_c   1.000
_cell.angle_alpha   90.00
_cell.angle_beta   90.00
_cell.angle_gamma   90.00
#
_symmetry.space_group_name_H-M   'P 1'
#
loop_
_entity.id
_entity.type
_entity.pdbx_description
1 polymer ?
#
loop_
_entity_poly.entity_id
_entity_poly.type
_entity_poly.pdbx_seq_one_letter_code
_entity_poly.pdbx_strand_id
1 'polypeptide(L)'
;MKEDLMFYSAYEDFYSMAAISAAFGEYCREAFGEDFSQDGFSDISQINRIIKMLPDRPETDILDIGCGNGKLLRYLRQKLSCRIFGFDYSENAIKTAKALNNADSDFRIGVSDDIIYPNESFDAVLSMDSIYFTNDMPKLIGKIFSWLKPNGIFIAGY
;
A
#
# COMPACT_ATOMS: atom_id res chain seq x y z
N MET A 1 -2.46 -19.75 10.96
CA MET A 1 -1.52 -18.93 11.78
C MET A 1 -0.71 -18.07 10.83
N LYS A 2 -0.05 -17.00 11.30
CA LYS A 2 0.70 -16.08 10.41
C LYS A 2 1.87 -16.77 9.69
N GLU A 3 2.48 -17.76 10.32
CA GLU A 3 3.59 -18.55 9.77
C GLU A 3 3.22 -19.36 8.51
N ASP A 4 1.96 -19.55 8.25
CA ASP A 4 1.46 -20.25 7.06
C ASP A 4 1.27 -19.30 5.86
N LEU A 5 1.48 -18.00 6.05
CA LEU A 5 1.39 -17.04 4.95
C LEU A 5 2.64 -17.10 4.08
N MET A 6 2.43 -17.06 2.77
CA MET A 6 3.51 -17.12 1.80
C MET A 6 4.56 -16.02 2.08
N PHE A 7 5.82 -16.41 2.24
CA PHE A 7 6.96 -15.53 2.47
C PHE A 7 6.87 -14.63 3.72
N TYR A 8 6.01 -14.94 4.71
CA TYR A 8 5.82 -14.07 5.87
C TYR A 8 7.13 -13.71 6.58
N SER A 9 7.96 -14.72 6.94
CA SER A 9 9.24 -14.49 7.60
C SER A 9 10.22 -13.67 6.75
N ALA A 10 10.26 -13.93 5.43
CA ALA A 10 11.12 -13.20 4.53
C ALA A 10 10.76 -11.71 4.45
N TYR A 11 9.46 -11.38 4.41
CA TYR A 11 9.01 -9.99 4.41
C TYR A 11 9.16 -9.30 5.78
N GLU A 12 9.01 -10.04 6.88
CA GLU A 12 9.32 -9.50 8.22
C GLU A 12 10.80 -9.10 8.33
N ASP A 13 11.71 -9.98 7.89
CA ASP A 13 13.14 -9.70 7.85
C ASP A 13 13.48 -8.55 6.90
N PHE A 14 12.87 -8.56 5.71
CA PHE A 14 13.04 -7.49 4.72
C PHE A 14 12.64 -6.12 5.29
N TYR A 15 11.44 -5.97 5.84
CA TYR A 15 11.00 -4.69 6.38
C TYR A 15 11.76 -4.26 7.64
N SER A 16 12.22 -5.21 8.44
CA SER A 16 13.12 -4.93 9.56
C SER A 16 14.45 -4.32 9.08
N MET A 17 15.03 -4.90 8.03
CA MET A 17 16.28 -4.39 7.41
C MET A 17 16.03 -3.05 6.70
N ALA A 18 14.98 -2.95 5.89
CA ALA A 18 14.66 -1.75 5.13
C ALA A 18 14.41 -0.52 6.01
N ALA A 19 13.90 -0.73 7.23
CA ALA A 19 13.65 0.35 8.19
C ALA A 19 14.94 1.04 8.68
N ILE A 20 16.09 0.36 8.66
CA ILE A 20 17.35 0.84 9.25
C ILE A 20 18.47 1.01 8.20
N SER A 21 18.32 0.48 7.00
CA SER A 21 19.37 0.51 5.98
C SER A 21 19.31 1.76 5.12
N ALA A 22 20.17 2.72 5.41
CA ALA A 22 20.35 3.91 4.57
C ALA A 22 20.82 3.54 3.15
N ALA A 23 21.71 2.54 3.03
CA ALA A 23 22.23 2.06 1.73
C ALA A 23 21.12 1.46 0.86
N PHE A 24 20.15 0.74 1.47
CA PHE A 24 19.00 0.23 0.72
C PHE A 24 18.09 1.35 0.24
N GLY A 25 17.84 2.37 1.07
CA GLY A 25 17.08 3.55 0.64
C GLY A 25 17.77 4.31 -0.51
N GLU A 26 19.11 4.37 -0.51
CA GLU A 26 19.89 4.98 -1.61
C GLU A 26 19.78 4.16 -2.88
N TYR A 27 19.93 2.85 -2.80
CA TYR A 27 19.68 1.93 -3.90
C TYR A 27 18.28 2.11 -4.50
N CYS A 28 17.23 2.19 -3.66
CA CYS A 28 15.85 2.41 -4.14
C CYS A 28 15.72 3.73 -4.91
N ARG A 29 16.33 4.82 -4.43
CA ARG A 29 16.32 6.10 -5.15
C ARG A 29 17.02 6.03 -6.50
N GLU A 30 18.15 5.33 -6.58
CA GLU A 30 18.88 5.15 -7.84
C GLU A 30 18.12 4.25 -8.82
N ALA A 31 17.59 3.14 -8.34
CA ALA A 31 16.94 2.14 -9.19
C ALA A 31 15.52 2.55 -9.63
N PHE A 32 14.74 3.17 -8.74
CA PHE A 32 13.31 3.44 -8.95
C PHE A 32 12.97 4.93 -9.01
N GLY A 33 13.94 5.82 -8.75
CA GLY A 33 13.77 7.27 -8.77
C GLY A 33 13.22 7.86 -7.47
N GLU A 34 12.78 7.02 -6.51
CA GLU A 34 12.36 7.41 -5.17
C GLU A 34 12.52 6.21 -4.21
N ASP A 35 12.73 6.49 -2.93
CA ASP A 35 12.82 5.47 -1.90
C ASP A 35 11.43 5.14 -1.34
N PHE A 36 10.77 4.17 -1.95
CA PHE A 36 9.58 3.56 -1.36
C PHE A 36 9.93 2.34 -0.50
N SER A 37 11.20 1.93 -0.46
CA SER A 37 11.69 0.70 0.19
C SER A 37 10.80 -0.50 -0.10
N GLN A 38 10.43 -0.62 -1.37
CA GLN A 38 9.57 -1.71 -1.84
C GLN A 38 10.40 -2.95 -2.20
N ASP A 39 9.75 -4.09 -2.09
CA ASP A 39 10.18 -5.34 -2.73
C ASP A 39 9.30 -5.57 -3.97
N GLY A 40 9.54 -4.76 -5.01
CA GLY A 40 8.75 -4.76 -6.23
C GLY A 40 9.42 -3.95 -7.33
N PHE A 41 8.75 -3.83 -8.48
CA PHE A 41 9.29 -3.21 -9.70
C PHE A 41 8.70 -1.83 -10.03
N SER A 42 7.78 -1.33 -9.20
CA SER A 42 7.12 -0.04 -9.43
C SER A 42 8.11 1.12 -9.28
N ASP A 43 8.27 1.92 -10.31
CA ASP A 43 9.15 3.09 -10.33
C ASP A 43 8.36 4.41 -10.17
N ILE A 44 9.09 5.51 -9.98
CA ILE A 44 8.50 6.84 -9.82
C ILE A 44 7.69 7.28 -11.04
N SER A 45 8.00 6.80 -12.24
CA SER A 45 7.29 7.18 -13.46
C SER A 45 5.89 6.55 -13.50
N GLN A 46 5.77 5.29 -13.05
CA GLN A 46 4.50 4.61 -12.88
C GLN A 46 3.65 5.30 -11.79
N ILE A 47 4.27 5.59 -10.63
CA ILE A 47 3.57 6.28 -9.54
C ILE A 47 3.08 7.67 -9.96
N ASN A 48 3.87 8.43 -10.71
CA ASN A 48 3.44 9.72 -11.24
C ASN A 48 2.30 9.62 -12.28
N ARG A 49 2.18 8.49 -13.00
CA ARG A 49 1.00 8.23 -13.85
C ARG A 49 -0.23 7.93 -13.00
N ILE A 50 -0.09 7.13 -11.95
CA ILE A 50 -1.16 6.84 -10.99
C ILE A 50 -1.68 8.13 -10.36
N ILE A 51 -0.81 9.03 -9.91
CA ILE A 51 -1.17 10.32 -9.34
C ILE A 51 -2.09 11.12 -10.27
N LYS A 52 -1.82 11.12 -11.57
CA LYS A 52 -2.66 11.83 -12.57
C LYS A 52 -4.05 11.21 -12.76
N MET A 53 -4.24 9.96 -12.35
CA MET A 53 -5.53 9.26 -12.43
C MET A 53 -6.34 9.39 -11.14
N LEU A 54 -5.66 9.69 -10.02
CA LEU A 54 -6.31 9.80 -8.71
C LEU A 54 -7.08 11.13 -8.60
N PRO A 55 -8.24 11.12 -7.91
CA PRO A 55 -8.93 12.36 -7.59
C PRO A 55 -8.07 13.27 -6.71
N ASP A 56 -7.84 14.51 -7.13
CA ASP A 56 -7.16 15.53 -6.32
C ASP A 56 -8.19 16.52 -5.77
N ARG A 57 -8.79 16.14 -4.67
CA ARG A 57 -9.76 16.96 -3.95
C ARG A 57 -9.65 16.68 -2.45
N PRO A 58 -10.00 17.66 -1.59
CA PRO A 58 -10.07 17.42 -0.16
C PRO A 58 -10.95 16.21 0.17
N GLU A 59 -10.53 15.43 1.17
CA GLU A 59 -11.22 14.23 1.64
C GLU A 59 -11.24 13.04 0.65
N THR A 60 -10.36 13.04 -0.35
CA THR A 60 -10.13 11.83 -1.15
C THR A 60 -9.56 10.72 -0.26
N ASP A 61 -10.21 9.56 -0.25
CA ASP A 61 -9.80 8.39 0.52
C ASP A 61 -9.10 7.39 -0.40
N ILE A 62 -7.84 7.08 -0.09
CA ILE A 62 -7.02 6.14 -0.87
C ILE A 62 -6.62 4.97 0.01
N LEU A 63 -6.99 3.76 -0.39
CA LEU A 63 -6.55 2.50 0.24
C LEU A 63 -5.44 1.87 -0.60
N ASP A 64 -4.40 1.37 0.05
CA ASP A 64 -3.36 0.53 -0.56
C ASP A 64 -3.36 -0.86 0.05
N ILE A 65 -3.54 -1.87 -0.80
CA ILE A 65 -3.52 -3.30 -0.45
C ILE A 65 -2.09 -3.80 -0.53
N GLY A 66 -1.55 -4.31 0.59
CA GLY A 66 -0.13 -4.65 0.68
C GLY A 66 0.74 -3.39 0.71
N CYS A 67 0.37 -2.43 1.56
CA CYS A 67 0.96 -1.10 1.58
C CYS A 67 2.42 -1.05 2.07
N GLY A 68 2.96 -2.17 2.51
CA GLY A 68 4.30 -2.25 3.06
C GLY A 68 4.53 -1.23 4.18
N ASN A 69 5.65 -0.54 4.13
CA ASN A 69 6.03 0.47 5.11
C ASN A 69 5.35 1.84 4.95
N GLY A 70 4.37 1.96 4.04
CA GLY A 70 3.56 3.16 3.85
C GLY A 70 4.26 4.35 3.19
N LYS A 71 5.49 4.19 2.67
CA LYS A 71 6.23 5.27 2.00
C LYS A 71 5.54 5.73 0.70
N LEU A 72 4.97 4.79 -0.08
CA LEU A 72 4.19 5.12 -1.28
C LEU A 72 2.99 6.00 -0.91
N LEU A 73 2.18 5.59 0.04
CA LEU A 73 1.02 6.36 0.50
C LEU A 73 1.42 7.74 1.05
N ARG A 74 2.53 7.82 1.78
CA ARG A 74 3.10 9.09 2.23
C ARG A 74 3.46 9.99 1.05
N TYR A 75 4.07 9.45 0.01
CA TYR A 75 4.40 10.19 -1.21
C TYR A 75 3.14 10.70 -1.91
N LEU A 76 2.11 9.87 -2.06
CA LEU A 76 0.82 10.28 -2.63
C LEU A 76 0.23 11.46 -1.84
N ARG A 77 0.22 11.38 -0.52
CA ARG A 77 -0.30 12.44 0.36
C ARG A 77 0.49 13.75 0.28
N GLN A 78 1.78 13.71 -0.07
CA GLN A 78 2.58 14.91 -0.32
C GLN A 78 2.22 15.60 -1.64
N LYS A 79 1.60 14.88 -2.58
CA LYS A 79 1.24 15.34 -3.92
C LYS A 79 -0.24 15.65 -4.07
N LEU A 80 -1.09 15.04 -3.25
CA LEU A 80 -2.55 15.10 -3.32
C LEU A 80 -3.14 15.45 -1.95
N SER A 81 -4.28 16.14 -1.96
CA SER A 81 -5.08 16.37 -0.74
C SER A 81 -5.90 15.14 -0.39
N CYS A 82 -5.26 14.10 0.18
CA CYS A 82 -5.94 12.82 0.44
C CYS A 82 -5.72 12.30 1.87
N ARG A 83 -6.66 11.49 2.33
CA ARG A 83 -6.50 10.60 3.49
C ARG A 83 -5.99 9.26 2.99
N ILE A 84 -5.08 8.66 3.75
CA ILE A 84 -4.42 7.42 3.36
C ILE A 84 -4.75 6.28 4.30
N PHE A 85 -5.03 5.14 3.71
CA PHE A 85 -5.37 3.90 4.38
C PHE A 85 -4.52 2.78 3.79
N GLY A 86 -4.09 1.85 4.60
CA GLY A 86 -3.32 0.72 4.09
C GLY A 86 -3.39 -0.48 5.01
N PHE A 87 -3.17 -1.64 4.45
CA PHE A 87 -2.92 -2.83 5.24
C PHE A 87 -1.82 -3.69 4.63
N ASP A 88 -1.13 -4.37 5.50
CA ASP A 88 -0.09 -5.33 5.15
C ASP A 88 -0.06 -6.44 6.20
N TYR A 89 0.37 -7.63 5.84
CA TYR A 89 0.47 -8.71 6.82
C TYR A 89 1.75 -8.60 7.69
N SER A 90 2.77 -7.87 7.23
CA SER A 90 4.00 -7.64 7.97
C SER A 90 3.78 -6.65 9.12
N GLU A 91 4.10 -7.08 10.33
CA GLU A 91 4.06 -6.23 11.53
C GLU A 91 5.12 -5.14 11.48
N ASN A 92 6.33 -5.46 10.99
CA ASN A 92 7.44 -4.52 10.85
C ASN A 92 7.12 -3.44 9.80
N ALA A 93 6.48 -3.82 8.70
CA ALA A 93 6.00 -2.87 7.70
C ALA A 93 5.01 -1.88 8.32
N ILE A 94 3.94 -2.36 8.94
CA ILE A 94 2.90 -1.52 9.54
C ILE A 94 3.42 -0.67 10.71
N LYS A 95 4.34 -1.19 11.51
CA LYS A 95 5.02 -0.40 12.54
C LYS A 95 5.72 0.82 11.93
N THR A 96 6.44 0.61 10.84
CA THR A 96 7.13 1.69 10.11
C THR A 96 6.12 2.65 9.47
N ALA A 97 5.06 2.13 8.82
CA ALA A 97 4.02 2.94 8.21
C ALA A 97 3.37 3.89 9.22
N LYS A 98 3.03 3.40 10.41
CA LYS A 98 2.48 4.22 11.50
C LYS A 98 3.45 5.26 12.02
N ALA A 99 4.74 4.93 12.11
CA ALA A 99 5.77 5.87 12.57
C ALA A 99 6.05 7.00 11.56
N LEU A 100 5.94 6.70 10.26
CA LEU A 100 6.20 7.67 9.19
C LEU A 100 5.01 8.58 8.87
N ASN A 101 3.80 8.18 9.26
CA ASN A 101 2.56 8.88 8.93
C ASN A 101 1.86 9.34 10.21
N ASN A 102 1.11 10.42 10.11
CA ASN A 102 0.45 11.02 11.27
C ASN A 102 -0.94 10.42 11.54
N ALA A 103 -1.63 10.98 12.54
CA ALA A 103 -2.88 10.49 13.09
C ALA A 103 -4.05 10.40 12.08
N ASP A 104 -3.99 11.10 10.95
CA ASP A 104 -5.05 11.07 9.91
C ASP A 104 -4.87 9.91 8.91
N SER A 105 -4.06 8.92 9.25
CA SER A 105 -3.84 7.71 8.46
C SER A 105 -4.29 6.47 9.22
N ASP A 106 -4.81 5.46 8.51
CA ASP A 106 -5.20 4.18 9.10
C ASP A 106 -4.40 3.05 8.47
N PHE A 107 -3.48 2.48 9.25
CA PHE A 107 -2.66 1.34 8.84
C PHE A 107 -2.98 0.13 9.72
N ARG A 108 -3.33 -1.00 9.06
CA ARG A 108 -3.77 -2.23 9.74
C ARG A 108 -2.87 -3.40 9.41
N ILE A 109 -2.62 -4.26 10.39
CA ILE A 109 -2.00 -5.57 10.16
C ILE A 109 -3.10 -6.54 9.74
N GLY A 110 -2.93 -7.18 8.60
CA GLY A 110 -3.87 -8.19 8.12
C GLY A 110 -3.65 -8.60 6.68
N VAL A 111 -4.35 -9.65 6.27
CA VAL A 111 -4.37 -10.17 4.91
C VAL A 111 -5.66 -9.75 4.20
N SER A 112 -5.61 -9.70 2.87
CA SER A 112 -6.75 -9.30 2.04
C SER A 112 -8.01 -10.15 2.29
N ASP A 113 -7.83 -11.43 2.68
CA ASP A 113 -8.94 -12.33 2.94
C ASP A 113 -9.74 -11.95 4.20
N ASP A 114 -9.09 -11.37 5.21
CA ASP A 114 -9.68 -11.11 6.53
C ASP A 114 -10.04 -9.62 6.75
N ILE A 115 -9.33 -8.71 6.12
CA ILE A 115 -9.57 -7.27 6.26
C ILE A 115 -10.97 -6.89 5.76
N ILE A 116 -11.67 -6.07 6.53
CA ILE A 116 -13.01 -5.58 6.22
C ILE A 116 -13.01 -4.05 6.36
N TYR A 117 -13.55 -3.39 5.34
CA TYR A 117 -13.93 -1.98 5.35
C TYR A 117 -15.43 -1.83 5.05
N PRO A 118 -16.07 -0.74 5.47
CA PRO A 118 -17.44 -0.44 5.04
C PRO A 118 -17.54 -0.31 3.52
N ASN A 119 -18.73 -0.55 2.98
CA ASN A 119 -18.99 -0.30 1.57
C ASN A 119 -18.81 1.19 1.24
N GLU A 120 -18.42 1.48 0.00
CA GLU A 120 -18.31 2.84 -0.53
C GLU A 120 -17.41 3.76 0.33
N SER A 121 -16.29 3.22 0.83
CA SER A 121 -15.37 3.94 1.71
C SER A 121 -14.29 4.70 0.96
N PHE A 122 -13.87 4.22 -0.23
CA PHE A 122 -12.67 4.72 -0.89
C PHE A 122 -12.96 5.29 -2.28
N ASP A 123 -12.31 6.41 -2.58
CA ASP A 123 -12.29 7.01 -3.91
C ASP A 123 -11.33 6.25 -4.83
N ALA A 124 -10.27 5.68 -4.26
CA ALA A 124 -9.34 4.83 -4.97
C ALA A 124 -8.85 3.66 -4.10
N VAL A 125 -8.66 2.51 -4.73
CA VAL A 125 -7.99 1.35 -4.15
C VAL A 125 -6.78 1.02 -5.02
N LEU A 126 -5.62 0.89 -4.40
CA LEU A 126 -4.35 0.54 -5.04
C LEU A 126 -3.92 -0.85 -4.61
N SER A 127 -3.17 -1.53 -5.46
CA SER A 127 -2.41 -2.73 -5.10
C SER A 127 -1.17 -2.77 -6.00
N MET A 128 -0.04 -2.31 -5.45
CA MET A 128 1.22 -2.26 -6.18
C MET A 128 2.08 -3.44 -5.78
N ASP A 129 2.37 -4.31 -6.74
CA ASP A 129 3.19 -5.53 -6.55
C ASP A 129 2.70 -6.46 -5.41
N SER A 130 1.38 -6.53 -5.15
CA SER A 130 0.84 -7.24 -3.98
C SER A 130 -0.44 -8.05 -4.21
N ILE A 131 -1.22 -7.76 -5.26
CA ILE A 131 -2.54 -8.39 -5.46
C ILE A 131 -2.49 -9.93 -5.56
N TYR A 132 -1.38 -10.47 -6.02
CA TYR A 132 -1.19 -11.91 -6.22
C TYR A 132 -0.95 -12.71 -4.92
N PHE A 133 -0.84 -12.05 -3.77
CA PHE A 133 -0.74 -12.73 -2.47
C PHE A 133 -2.08 -13.16 -1.88
N THR A 134 -3.20 -12.89 -2.55
CA THR A 134 -4.51 -13.39 -2.12
C THR A 134 -4.67 -14.88 -2.46
N ASN A 135 -5.34 -15.62 -1.58
CA ASN A 135 -5.74 -17.00 -1.85
C ASN A 135 -7.03 -17.11 -2.69
N ASP A 136 -7.82 -16.03 -2.76
CA ASP A 136 -9.12 -16.00 -3.45
C ASP A 136 -9.27 -14.67 -4.20
N MET A 137 -8.74 -14.61 -5.41
CA MET A 137 -8.81 -13.43 -6.27
C MET A 137 -10.24 -12.97 -6.55
N PRO A 138 -11.22 -13.84 -6.92
CA PRO A 138 -12.59 -13.41 -7.10
C PRO A 138 -13.19 -12.74 -5.87
N LYS A 139 -12.95 -13.30 -4.68
CA LYS A 139 -13.40 -12.72 -3.41
C LYS A 139 -12.77 -11.35 -3.15
N LEU A 140 -11.46 -11.22 -3.38
CA LEU A 140 -10.75 -9.94 -3.21
C LEU A 140 -11.30 -8.88 -4.15
N ILE A 141 -11.50 -9.19 -5.43
CA ILE A 141 -12.08 -8.26 -6.41
C ILE A 141 -13.50 -7.85 -6.00
N GLY A 142 -14.31 -8.79 -5.50
CA GLY A 142 -15.63 -8.48 -4.95
C GLY A 142 -15.58 -7.50 -3.75
N LYS A 143 -14.61 -7.69 -2.84
CA LYS A 143 -14.38 -6.76 -1.72
C LYS A 143 -13.94 -5.38 -2.23
N ILE A 144 -12.96 -5.31 -3.12
CA ILE A 144 -12.48 -4.05 -3.71
C ILE A 144 -13.65 -3.28 -4.32
N PHE A 145 -14.48 -3.98 -5.11
CA PHE A 145 -15.67 -3.37 -5.72
C PHE A 145 -16.65 -2.83 -4.67
N SER A 146 -16.87 -3.55 -3.57
CA SER A 146 -17.75 -3.09 -2.50
C SER A 146 -17.17 -1.90 -1.71
N TRP A 147 -15.86 -1.82 -1.57
CA TRP A 147 -15.17 -0.75 -0.84
C TRP A 147 -15.09 0.55 -1.65
N LEU A 148 -15.13 0.48 -2.98
CA LEU A 148 -15.08 1.66 -3.84
C LEU A 148 -16.39 2.44 -3.77
N LYS A 149 -16.28 3.75 -3.65
CA LYS A 149 -17.39 4.69 -3.84
C LYS A 149 -17.88 4.65 -5.29
N PRO A 150 -19.11 5.10 -5.59
CA PRO A 150 -19.54 5.30 -6.97
C PRO A 150 -18.53 6.13 -7.76
N ASN A 151 -18.11 5.63 -8.93
CA ASN A 151 -17.04 6.19 -9.78
C ASN A 151 -15.62 6.13 -9.14
N GLY A 152 -15.44 5.39 -8.07
CA GLY A 152 -14.12 5.08 -7.53
C GLY A 152 -13.31 4.21 -8.49
N ILE A 153 -11.99 4.24 -8.37
CA ILE A 153 -11.08 3.54 -9.27
C ILE A 153 -10.25 2.49 -8.54
N PHE A 154 -9.99 1.37 -9.20
CA PHE A 154 -9.02 0.38 -8.76
C PHE A 154 -7.82 0.39 -9.71
N ILE A 155 -6.62 0.44 -9.15
CA ILE A 155 -5.36 0.41 -9.90
C ILE A 155 -4.48 -0.69 -9.32
N ALA A 156 -4.07 -1.63 -10.16
CA ALA A 156 -3.07 -2.65 -9.83
C ALA A 156 -1.81 -2.45 -10.68
N GLY A 157 -0.65 -2.51 -10.03
CA GLY A 157 0.66 -2.60 -10.64
C GLY A 157 1.28 -3.98 -10.40
N TYR A 158 2.07 -4.48 -11.37
CA TYR A 158 2.81 -5.74 -11.29
C TYR A 158 3.99 -5.74 -12.26
#